data_012662754797b061cd785b6e8037f433
#
_entry.id   012662754797b061cd785b6e8037f433
#
_cell.length_a   1.000
_cell.length_b   1.000
_cell.length_c   1.000
_cell.angle_alpha   90.00
_cell.angle_beta   90.00
_cell.angle_gamma   90.00
#
_symmetry.space_group_name_H-M   'P 1'
#
loop_
_entity.id
_entity.type
_entity.pdbx_description
1 polymer ?
#
loop_
_entity_poly.entity_id
_entity_poly.type
_entity_poly.pdbx_seq_one_letter_code
_entity_poly.pdbx_strand_id
1 'polypeptide(L)'
;EPGSIAALASAVLERTGGKLDALFNNGAYAQAGAVEDLSVAALKEQFEANFFGWHDLTRRLVPVMRRQGHGRLVHCSSILGLVPVRFRGAYSASKHALEALMLCQRQELAGSGIHVSLIEPGPVKSKIASNGLPWFLRNIDHENSVHRADYAAQLERMRAGGSQSALKPGPEVVHKALRHALLSRHPRPHYVVTMSARIGAVLKRILPAPMLHRLLARRA
;
A
#
# COMPACT_ATOMS: atom_id res chain seq x y z
N GLU A 1 -4.73 -16.54 -3.58
CA GLU A 1 -4.83 -17.61 -4.57
C GLU A 1 -5.80 -17.19 -5.68
N PRO A 2 -5.49 -17.44 -6.98
CA PRO A 2 -6.34 -16.97 -8.10
C PRO A 2 -7.78 -17.49 -8.03
N GLY A 3 -7.97 -18.72 -7.55
CA GLY A 3 -9.31 -19.31 -7.37
C GLY A 3 -10.15 -18.58 -6.32
N SER A 4 -9.55 -18.16 -5.22
CA SER A 4 -10.26 -17.42 -4.16
C SER A 4 -10.65 -16.00 -4.61
N ILE A 5 -9.85 -15.35 -5.44
CA ILE A 5 -10.14 -14.03 -5.99
C ILE A 5 -11.30 -14.11 -6.98
N ALA A 6 -11.31 -15.13 -7.83
CA ALA A 6 -12.42 -15.36 -8.77
C ALA A 6 -13.73 -15.63 -8.01
N ALA A 7 -13.70 -16.49 -6.99
CA ALA A 7 -14.85 -16.77 -6.14
C ALA A 7 -15.36 -15.52 -5.42
N LEU A 8 -14.44 -14.70 -4.88
CA LEU A 8 -14.80 -13.43 -4.25
C LEU A 8 -15.50 -12.49 -5.23
N ALA A 9 -14.93 -12.31 -6.43
CA ALA A 9 -15.55 -11.45 -7.45
C ALA A 9 -16.95 -11.91 -7.82
N SER A 10 -17.14 -13.22 -8.04
CA SER A 10 -18.44 -13.81 -8.33
C SER A 10 -19.45 -13.60 -7.19
N ALA A 11 -19.05 -13.90 -5.95
CA ALA A 11 -19.91 -13.73 -4.77
C ALA A 11 -20.34 -12.27 -4.54
N VAL A 12 -19.43 -11.31 -4.79
CA VAL A 12 -19.77 -9.88 -4.71
C VAL A 12 -20.82 -9.53 -5.76
N LEU A 13 -20.62 -9.94 -7.00
CA LEU A 13 -21.54 -9.62 -8.10
C LEU A 13 -22.91 -10.29 -7.93
N GLU A 14 -22.95 -11.51 -7.43
CA GLU A 14 -24.20 -12.20 -7.10
C GLU A 14 -24.98 -11.41 -6.03
N ARG A 15 -24.33 -11.01 -4.94
CA ARG A 15 -24.96 -10.26 -3.83
C ARG A 15 -25.40 -8.86 -4.23
N THR A 16 -24.77 -8.26 -5.22
CA THR A 16 -25.07 -6.88 -5.67
C THR A 16 -25.95 -6.83 -6.92
N GLY A 17 -26.48 -7.97 -7.37
CA GLY A 17 -27.28 -8.04 -8.61
C GLY A 17 -26.48 -7.61 -9.83
N GLY A 18 -25.18 -7.93 -9.88
CA GLY A 18 -24.30 -7.61 -11.01
C GLY A 18 -23.85 -6.14 -11.08
N LYS A 19 -23.98 -5.37 -10.00
CA LYS A 19 -23.59 -3.96 -9.93
C LYS A 19 -22.46 -3.75 -8.92
N LEU A 20 -21.62 -2.75 -9.16
CA LEU A 20 -20.54 -2.38 -8.24
C LEU A 20 -20.18 -0.90 -8.38
N ASP A 21 -20.52 -0.08 -7.42
CA ASP A 21 -20.22 1.35 -7.44
C ASP A 21 -18.76 1.66 -7.06
N ALA A 22 -18.19 0.87 -6.15
CA ALA A 22 -16.84 1.10 -5.65
C ALA A 22 -16.10 -0.18 -5.26
N LEU A 23 -14.78 -0.17 -5.45
CA LEU A 23 -13.83 -1.14 -4.93
C LEU A 23 -12.77 -0.41 -4.12
N PHE A 24 -12.60 -0.79 -2.85
CA PHE A 24 -11.49 -0.32 -2.01
C PHE A 24 -10.54 -1.46 -1.68
N ASN A 25 -9.38 -1.50 -2.34
CA ASN A 25 -8.30 -2.42 -2.05
C ASN A 25 -7.47 -1.90 -0.86
N ASN A 26 -7.56 -2.57 0.29
CA ASN A 26 -6.91 -2.14 1.54
C ASN A 26 -6.13 -3.25 2.25
N GLY A 27 -6.48 -4.52 2.07
CA GLY A 27 -5.80 -5.64 2.73
C GLY A 27 -4.35 -5.79 2.29
N ALA A 28 -3.40 -5.66 3.23
CA ALA A 28 -1.98 -5.73 2.96
C ALA A 28 -1.19 -6.09 4.22
N TYR A 29 0.03 -6.58 4.03
CA TYR A 29 1.03 -6.67 5.09
C TYR A 29 2.35 -6.04 4.62
N ALA A 30 3.28 -5.85 5.53
CA ALA A 30 4.58 -5.26 5.24
C ALA A 30 5.70 -6.23 5.65
N GLN A 31 6.30 -6.90 4.67
CA GLN A 31 7.53 -7.66 4.87
C GLN A 31 8.66 -6.69 5.22
N ALA A 32 9.18 -6.82 6.43
CA ALA A 32 10.40 -6.15 6.86
C ALA A 32 11.62 -7.02 6.56
N GLY A 33 12.78 -6.38 6.42
CA GLY A 33 14.07 -7.03 6.19
C GLY A 33 14.98 -6.20 5.31
N ALA A 34 16.29 -6.37 5.47
CA ALA A 34 17.29 -5.86 4.55
C ALA A 34 17.12 -6.55 3.19
N VAL A 35 17.43 -5.87 2.10
CA VAL A 35 17.22 -6.41 0.76
C VAL A 35 18.07 -7.67 0.52
N GLU A 36 19.27 -7.73 1.08
CA GLU A 36 20.16 -8.89 0.99
C GLU A 36 19.67 -10.12 1.76
N ASP A 37 18.84 -9.92 2.81
CA ASP A 37 18.25 -11.00 3.60
C ASP A 37 16.89 -11.48 3.05
N LEU A 38 16.35 -10.80 2.05
CA LEU A 38 15.06 -11.14 1.45
C LEU A 38 15.22 -12.24 0.39
N SER A 39 14.68 -13.41 0.65
CA SER A 39 14.58 -14.44 -0.38
C SER A 39 13.63 -14.01 -1.52
N VAL A 40 13.84 -14.57 -2.71
CA VAL A 40 12.93 -14.37 -3.84
C VAL A 40 11.51 -14.84 -3.50
N ALA A 41 11.39 -15.91 -2.71
CA ALA A 41 10.08 -16.42 -2.25
C ALA A 41 9.34 -15.39 -1.40
N ALA A 42 10.00 -14.79 -0.39
CA ALA A 42 9.42 -13.74 0.46
C ALA A 42 9.01 -12.50 -0.34
N LEU A 43 9.81 -12.14 -1.35
CA LEU A 43 9.49 -11.03 -2.23
C LEU A 43 8.24 -11.34 -3.07
N LYS A 44 8.14 -12.53 -3.65
CA LYS A 44 6.96 -12.97 -4.41
C LYS A 44 5.70 -12.97 -3.53
N GLU A 45 5.76 -13.50 -2.31
CA GLU A 45 4.62 -13.48 -1.37
C GLU A 45 4.13 -12.06 -1.07
N GLN A 46 5.07 -11.12 -0.87
CA GLN A 46 4.72 -9.71 -0.67
C GLN A 46 4.00 -9.13 -1.88
N PHE A 47 4.44 -9.47 -3.10
CA PHE A 47 3.79 -9.02 -4.32
C PHE A 47 2.44 -9.71 -4.56
N GLU A 48 2.33 -11.01 -4.27
CA GLU A 48 1.05 -11.73 -4.37
C GLU A 48 -0.04 -11.05 -3.54
N ALA A 49 0.26 -10.71 -2.28
CA ALA A 49 -0.72 -10.11 -1.40
C ALA A 49 -1.01 -8.64 -1.72
N ASN A 50 0.03 -7.84 -2.02
CA ASN A 50 -0.09 -6.38 -2.10
C ASN A 50 -0.27 -5.84 -3.50
N PHE A 51 -0.05 -6.65 -4.53
CA PHE A 51 -0.04 -6.21 -5.92
C PHE A 51 -0.86 -7.13 -6.83
N PHE A 52 -0.45 -8.40 -7.03
CA PHE A 52 -1.11 -9.29 -8.00
C PHE A 52 -2.56 -9.61 -7.62
N GLY A 53 -2.84 -9.88 -6.34
CA GLY A 53 -4.20 -10.13 -5.88
C GLY A 53 -5.13 -8.93 -6.08
N TRP A 54 -4.63 -7.73 -5.85
CA TRP A 54 -5.41 -6.50 -6.07
C TRP A 54 -5.63 -6.23 -7.56
N HIS A 55 -4.62 -6.49 -8.38
CA HIS A 55 -4.73 -6.36 -9.83
C HIS A 55 -5.76 -7.34 -10.39
N ASP A 56 -5.70 -8.62 -10.02
CA ASP A 56 -6.64 -9.63 -10.52
C ASP A 56 -8.09 -9.33 -10.11
N LEU A 57 -8.32 -8.92 -8.85
CA LEU A 57 -9.65 -8.51 -8.39
C LEU A 57 -10.16 -7.28 -9.17
N THR A 58 -9.31 -6.26 -9.33
CA THR A 58 -9.66 -5.05 -10.07
C THR A 58 -10.00 -5.37 -11.52
N ARG A 59 -9.17 -6.17 -12.19
CA ARG A 59 -9.35 -6.60 -13.58
C ARG A 59 -10.69 -7.33 -13.79
N ARG A 60 -11.13 -8.12 -12.83
CA ARG A 60 -12.43 -8.84 -12.88
C ARG A 60 -13.64 -7.92 -12.70
N LEU A 61 -13.49 -6.84 -11.94
CA LEU A 61 -14.60 -5.95 -11.57
C LEU A 61 -14.74 -4.71 -12.46
N VAL A 62 -13.67 -4.24 -13.10
CA VAL A 62 -13.70 -3.09 -14.04
C VAL A 62 -14.71 -3.26 -15.17
N PRO A 63 -14.89 -4.45 -15.82
CA PRO A 63 -15.90 -4.61 -16.86
C PRO A 63 -17.33 -4.35 -16.40
N VAL A 64 -17.64 -4.60 -15.12
CA VAL A 64 -18.96 -4.30 -14.53
C VAL A 64 -19.15 -2.79 -14.47
N MET A 65 -18.18 -2.06 -13.91
CA MET A 65 -18.21 -0.60 -13.83
C MET A 65 -18.29 0.05 -15.22
N ARG A 66 -17.60 -0.53 -16.23
CA ARG A 66 -17.67 -0.03 -17.61
C ARG A 66 -19.09 -0.15 -18.18
N ARG A 67 -19.79 -1.28 -17.97
CA ARG A 67 -21.19 -1.43 -18.41
C ARG A 67 -22.14 -0.47 -17.70
N GLN A 68 -21.83 -0.12 -16.44
CA GLN A 68 -22.61 0.87 -15.67
C GLN A 68 -22.35 2.32 -16.12
N GLY A 69 -21.20 2.59 -16.76
CA GLY A 69 -20.77 3.93 -17.11
C GLY A 69 -20.24 4.74 -15.92
N HIS A 70 -20.06 4.13 -14.76
CA HIS A 70 -19.49 4.76 -13.57
C HIS A 70 -18.82 3.75 -12.64
N GLY A 71 -17.90 4.24 -11.80
CA GLY A 71 -17.24 3.43 -10.79
C GLY A 71 -16.18 4.19 -10.01
N ARG A 72 -15.79 3.65 -8.85
CA ARG A 72 -14.71 4.16 -8.00
C ARG A 72 -13.74 3.04 -7.66
N LEU A 73 -12.51 3.16 -8.12
CA LEU A 73 -11.40 2.28 -7.75
C LEU A 73 -10.49 3.05 -6.80
N VAL A 74 -10.40 2.60 -5.55
CA VAL A 74 -9.56 3.22 -4.54
C VAL A 74 -8.57 2.19 -4.02
N HIS A 75 -7.29 2.52 -4.03
CA HIS A 75 -6.23 1.64 -3.57
C HIS A 75 -5.47 2.27 -2.41
N CYS A 76 -5.38 1.54 -1.28
CA CYS A 76 -4.56 1.96 -0.15
C CYS A 76 -3.08 1.68 -0.44
N SER A 77 -2.40 2.65 -0.99
CA SER A 77 -0.96 2.64 -1.19
C SER A 77 -0.22 2.98 0.13
N SER A 78 0.83 3.73 0.06
CA SER A 78 1.62 4.21 1.19
C SER A 78 2.54 5.34 0.74
N ILE A 79 2.99 6.18 1.66
CA ILE A 79 4.15 7.05 1.42
C ILE A 79 5.38 6.24 0.94
N LEU A 80 5.47 4.95 1.34
CA LEU A 80 6.51 4.03 0.89
C LEU A 80 6.34 3.56 -0.56
N GLY A 81 5.23 3.88 -1.22
CA GLY A 81 5.06 3.81 -2.67
C GLY A 81 5.69 5.00 -3.40
N LEU A 82 6.06 6.05 -2.68
CA LEU A 82 6.70 7.25 -3.22
C LEU A 82 8.15 7.38 -2.75
N VAL A 83 8.44 7.09 -1.48
CA VAL A 83 9.74 7.29 -0.84
C VAL A 83 10.15 6.00 -0.12
N PRO A 84 11.15 5.23 -0.64
CA PRO A 84 11.61 4.01 0.01
C PRO A 84 12.41 4.32 1.28
N VAL A 85 12.37 3.40 2.26
CA VAL A 85 13.17 3.48 3.49
C VAL A 85 13.85 2.13 3.79
N ARG A 86 14.90 2.15 4.61
CA ARG A 86 15.65 0.96 5.03
C ARG A 86 14.73 -0.11 5.62
N PHE A 87 15.05 -1.36 5.42
CA PHE A 87 14.34 -2.54 5.92
C PHE A 87 12.86 -2.65 5.50
N ARG A 88 12.47 -1.93 4.44
CA ARG A 88 11.12 -1.97 3.85
C ARG A 88 11.15 -2.22 2.33
N GLY A 89 12.23 -2.81 1.83
CA GLY A 89 12.48 -2.97 0.39
C GLY A 89 11.32 -3.69 -0.32
N ALA A 90 10.93 -4.88 0.14
CA ALA A 90 9.84 -5.66 -0.45
C ALA A 90 8.49 -4.89 -0.46
N TYR A 91 8.14 -4.30 0.68
CA TYR A 91 6.91 -3.50 0.80
C TYR A 91 6.95 -2.25 -0.08
N SER A 92 8.05 -1.49 -0.05
CA SER A 92 8.21 -0.29 -0.88
C SER A 92 8.13 -0.63 -2.37
N ALA A 93 8.78 -1.70 -2.81
CA ALA A 93 8.73 -2.15 -4.20
C ALA A 93 7.29 -2.50 -4.63
N SER A 94 6.54 -3.26 -3.81
CA SER A 94 5.15 -3.60 -4.11
C SER A 94 4.24 -2.37 -4.20
N LYS A 95 4.47 -1.35 -3.34
CA LYS A 95 3.68 -0.11 -3.37
C LYS A 95 4.09 0.81 -4.52
N HIS A 96 5.36 0.89 -4.91
CA HIS A 96 5.80 1.61 -6.13
C HIS A 96 5.20 0.98 -7.39
N ALA A 97 5.20 -0.36 -7.49
CA ALA A 97 4.57 -1.07 -8.59
C ALA A 97 3.06 -0.77 -8.66
N LEU A 98 2.38 -0.76 -7.50
CA LEU A 98 0.97 -0.41 -7.41
C LEU A 98 0.70 1.02 -7.88
N GLU A 99 1.50 2.00 -7.44
CA GLU A 99 1.38 3.40 -7.86
C GLU A 99 1.44 3.52 -9.38
N ALA A 100 2.47 2.95 -10.00
CA ALA A 100 2.67 3.02 -11.45
C ALA A 100 1.49 2.38 -12.20
N LEU A 101 1.11 1.14 -11.84
CA LEU A 101 0.06 0.40 -12.53
C LEU A 101 -1.30 1.10 -12.42
N MET A 102 -1.65 1.61 -11.24
CA MET A 102 -2.95 2.24 -11.02
C MET A 102 -3.05 3.61 -11.69
N LEU A 103 -1.93 4.34 -11.82
CA LEU A 103 -1.91 5.60 -12.56
C LEU A 103 -2.03 5.38 -14.08
N CYS A 104 -1.44 4.31 -14.63
CA CYS A 104 -1.69 3.90 -16.01
C CYS A 104 -3.17 3.57 -16.21
N GLN A 105 -3.75 2.75 -15.33
CA GLN A 105 -5.17 2.40 -15.39
C GLN A 105 -6.08 3.63 -15.30
N ARG A 106 -5.70 4.63 -14.49
CA ARG A 106 -6.44 5.90 -14.43
C ARG A 106 -6.49 6.63 -15.77
N GLN A 107 -5.37 6.63 -16.52
CA GLN A 107 -5.29 7.24 -17.85
C GLN A 107 -6.13 6.46 -18.86
N GLU A 108 -6.05 5.13 -18.82
CA GLU A 108 -6.80 4.22 -19.71
C GLU A 108 -8.31 4.26 -19.47
N LEU A 109 -8.75 4.62 -18.26
CA LEU A 109 -10.16 4.76 -17.88
C LEU A 109 -10.69 6.20 -18.05
N ALA A 110 -9.88 7.12 -18.58
CA ALA A 110 -10.33 8.48 -18.83
C ALA A 110 -11.56 8.50 -19.74
N GLY A 111 -12.57 9.31 -19.39
CA GLY A 111 -13.83 9.41 -20.16
C GLY A 111 -14.83 8.26 -19.91
N SER A 112 -14.47 7.20 -19.21
CA SER A 112 -15.37 6.05 -18.96
C SER A 112 -16.35 6.23 -17.78
N GLY A 113 -16.25 7.33 -17.04
CA GLY A 113 -16.97 7.52 -15.78
C GLY A 113 -16.37 6.77 -14.58
N ILE A 114 -15.31 5.99 -14.79
CA ILE A 114 -14.61 5.26 -13.73
C ILE A 114 -13.41 6.08 -13.26
N HIS A 115 -13.32 6.31 -11.95
CA HIS A 115 -12.24 7.08 -11.35
C HIS A 115 -11.32 6.18 -10.51
N VAL A 116 -10.01 6.30 -10.72
CA VAL A 116 -8.99 5.62 -9.91
C VAL A 116 -8.33 6.62 -8.98
N SER A 117 -8.18 6.25 -7.71
CA SER A 117 -7.54 7.06 -6.66
C SER A 117 -6.61 6.22 -5.81
N LEU A 118 -5.50 6.80 -5.42
CA LEU A 118 -4.51 6.24 -4.51
C LEU A 118 -4.54 7.00 -3.18
N ILE A 119 -4.62 6.28 -2.07
CA ILE A 119 -4.45 6.85 -0.74
C ILE A 119 -3.07 6.46 -0.26
N GLU A 120 -2.23 7.44 0.08
CA GLU A 120 -0.86 7.26 0.51
C GLU A 120 -0.69 7.66 1.98
N PRO A 121 -1.01 6.75 2.92
CA PRO A 121 -0.78 7.01 4.32
C PRO A 121 0.72 7.07 4.64
N GLY A 122 1.08 8.03 5.48
CA GLY A 122 2.30 7.93 6.27
C GLY A 122 2.04 7.11 7.54
N PRO A 123 2.80 7.34 8.62
CA PRO A 123 2.57 6.68 9.88
C PRO A 123 1.19 7.01 10.45
N VAL A 124 0.31 6.00 10.56
CA VAL A 124 -1.00 6.05 11.23
C VAL A 124 -1.10 4.90 12.24
N LYS A 125 -1.95 5.04 13.24
CA LYS A 125 -2.27 3.95 14.18
C LYS A 125 -2.95 2.83 13.40
N SER A 126 -2.32 1.65 13.29
CA SER A 126 -2.81 0.50 12.55
C SER A 126 -2.13 -0.79 12.99
N LYS A 127 -2.68 -1.93 12.61
CA LYS A 127 -2.09 -3.24 12.89
C LYS A 127 -1.02 -3.68 11.87
N ILE A 128 -0.58 -2.82 10.94
CA ILE A 128 0.34 -3.21 9.87
C ILE A 128 1.68 -3.76 10.40
N ALA A 129 2.19 -3.21 11.52
CA ALA A 129 3.43 -3.67 12.12
C ALA A 129 3.27 -5.04 12.78
N SER A 130 2.24 -5.23 13.61
CA SER A 130 1.95 -6.51 14.25
C SER A 130 1.57 -7.58 13.22
N ASN A 131 0.82 -7.24 12.19
CA ASN A 131 0.49 -8.17 11.10
C ASN A 131 1.72 -8.59 10.27
N GLY A 132 2.75 -7.74 10.20
CA GLY A 132 4.00 -8.07 9.52
C GLY A 132 4.96 -8.96 10.34
N LEU A 133 4.78 -9.06 11.66
CA LEU A 133 5.68 -9.79 12.55
C LEU A 133 5.81 -11.28 12.22
N PRO A 134 4.72 -12.05 11.99
CA PRO A 134 4.84 -13.47 11.63
C PRO A 134 5.63 -13.68 10.33
N TRP A 135 5.47 -12.79 9.36
CA TRP A 135 6.18 -12.84 8.08
C TRP A 135 7.67 -12.52 8.24
N PHE A 136 8.00 -11.55 9.10
CA PHE A 136 9.38 -11.24 9.43
C PHE A 136 10.08 -12.45 10.08
N LEU A 137 9.48 -13.03 11.11
CA LEU A 137 10.05 -14.17 11.83
C LEU A 137 10.19 -15.44 10.95
N ARG A 138 9.29 -15.63 9.99
CA ARG A 138 9.35 -16.76 9.06
C ARG A 138 10.39 -16.59 7.96
N ASN A 139 10.53 -15.36 7.45
CA ASN A 139 11.23 -15.11 6.18
C ASN A 139 12.63 -14.52 6.35
N ILE A 140 13.00 -14.07 7.55
CA ILE A 140 14.29 -13.41 7.81
C ILE A 140 15.05 -14.18 8.89
N ASP A 141 16.25 -14.63 8.54
CA ASP A 141 17.21 -15.13 9.52
C ASP A 141 17.85 -13.96 10.28
N HIS A 142 17.08 -13.41 11.22
CA HIS A 142 17.44 -12.18 11.93
C HIS A 142 18.53 -12.38 12.99
N GLU A 143 18.84 -13.60 13.38
CA GLU A 143 19.87 -13.93 14.38
C GLU A 143 21.27 -13.99 13.75
N ASN A 144 21.37 -14.52 12.52
CA ASN A 144 22.63 -14.69 11.83
C ASN A 144 22.98 -13.59 10.83
N SER A 145 22.07 -12.61 10.63
CA SER A 145 22.30 -11.50 9.71
C SER A 145 23.34 -10.50 10.25
N VAL A 146 24.06 -9.86 9.35
CA VAL A 146 24.90 -8.69 9.64
C VAL A 146 24.09 -7.52 10.23
N HIS A 147 22.78 -7.52 10.03
CA HIS A 147 21.81 -6.54 10.53
C HIS A 147 21.18 -6.93 11.88
N ARG A 148 21.71 -7.94 12.59
CA ARG A 148 21.12 -8.47 13.82
C ARG A 148 20.77 -7.39 14.86
N ALA A 149 21.64 -6.41 15.05
CA ALA A 149 21.40 -5.32 15.99
C ALA A 149 20.20 -4.44 15.60
N ASP A 150 20.09 -4.09 14.30
CA ASP A 150 18.96 -3.35 13.77
C ASP A 150 17.64 -4.16 13.85
N TYR A 151 17.73 -5.48 13.62
CA TYR A 151 16.58 -6.38 13.71
C TYR A 151 16.05 -6.54 15.15
N ALA A 152 16.93 -6.58 16.15
CA ALA A 152 16.51 -6.59 17.56
C ALA A 152 15.62 -5.37 17.88
N ALA A 153 16.06 -4.18 17.49
CA ALA A 153 15.28 -2.95 17.67
C ALA A 153 13.99 -2.94 16.82
N GLN A 154 14.00 -3.57 15.66
CA GLN A 154 12.80 -3.71 14.81
C GLN A 154 11.78 -4.67 15.42
N LEU A 155 12.21 -5.80 15.95
CA LEU A 155 11.36 -6.78 16.62
C LEU A 155 10.62 -6.17 17.81
N GLU A 156 11.33 -5.43 18.67
CA GLU A 156 10.73 -4.69 19.79
C GLU A 156 9.62 -3.74 19.29
N ARG A 157 9.93 -2.96 18.25
CA ARG A 157 8.93 -2.05 17.63
C ARG A 157 7.73 -2.79 17.05
N MET A 158 7.93 -3.94 16.41
CA MET A 158 6.84 -4.73 15.81
C MET A 158 5.97 -5.37 16.88
N ARG A 159 6.57 -5.92 17.95
CA ARG A 159 5.86 -6.46 19.12
C ARG A 159 5.02 -5.41 19.83
N ALA A 160 5.54 -4.18 19.95
CA ALA A 160 4.81 -3.03 20.48
C ALA A 160 3.70 -2.49 19.53
N GLY A 161 3.44 -3.14 18.38
CA GLY A 161 2.45 -2.66 17.41
C GLY A 161 2.92 -1.48 16.55
N GLY A 162 4.21 -1.26 16.46
CA GLY A 162 4.84 -0.18 15.72
C GLY A 162 5.29 0.99 16.62
N SER A 163 5.71 2.10 16.02
CA SER A 163 6.12 3.29 16.78
C SER A 163 4.97 3.81 17.65
N GLN A 164 5.22 4.06 18.92
CA GLN A 164 4.25 4.54 19.92
C GLN A 164 4.13 6.08 19.96
N SER A 165 4.56 6.78 18.90
CA SER A 165 4.50 8.24 18.87
C SER A 165 3.06 8.75 19.09
N ALA A 166 2.87 9.63 20.07
CA ALA A 166 1.59 10.31 20.32
C ALA A 166 1.12 11.17 19.13
N LEU A 167 2.06 11.57 18.27
CA LEU A 167 1.75 12.38 17.07
C LEU A 167 1.21 11.56 15.89
N LYS A 168 1.07 10.23 16.03
CA LYS A 168 0.44 9.42 14.98
C LYS A 168 -1.07 9.62 15.01
N PRO A 169 -1.68 10.09 13.91
CA PRO A 169 -3.13 10.13 13.80
C PRO A 169 -3.70 8.72 13.77
N GLY A 170 -4.96 8.60 14.10
CA GLY A 170 -5.72 7.37 13.95
C GLY A 170 -6.14 7.11 12.49
N PRO A 171 -6.93 6.05 12.23
CA PRO A 171 -7.40 5.70 10.90
C PRO A 171 -8.37 6.70 10.28
N GLU A 172 -8.92 7.63 11.05
CA GLU A 172 -9.89 8.65 10.62
C GLU A 172 -9.34 9.55 9.52
N VAL A 173 -8.04 9.79 9.47
CA VAL A 173 -7.42 10.58 8.38
C VAL A 173 -7.46 9.85 7.05
N VAL A 174 -7.34 8.52 7.07
CA VAL A 174 -7.49 7.65 5.89
C VAL A 174 -8.97 7.58 5.50
N HIS A 175 -9.87 7.41 6.47
CA HIS A 175 -11.31 7.40 6.24
C HIS A 175 -11.79 8.69 5.58
N LYS A 176 -11.31 9.87 6.03
CA LYS A 176 -11.64 11.16 5.40
C LYS A 176 -11.23 11.21 3.93
N ALA A 177 -10.03 10.69 3.61
CA ALA A 177 -9.54 10.61 2.24
C ALA A 177 -10.38 9.64 1.39
N LEU A 178 -10.69 8.46 1.93
CA LEU A 178 -11.52 7.46 1.29
C LEU A 178 -12.92 8.00 1.00
N ARG A 179 -13.55 8.65 1.98
CA ARG A 179 -14.87 9.26 1.80
C ARG A 179 -14.86 10.28 0.66
N HIS A 180 -13.83 11.13 0.56
CA HIS A 180 -13.71 12.07 -0.55
C HIS A 180 -13.50 11.36 -1.89
N ALA A 181 -12.64 10.34 -1.95
CA ALA A 181 -12.39 9.56 -3.16
C ALA A 181 -13.66 8.85 -3.69
N LEU A 182 -14.53 8.40 -2.79
CA LEU A 182 -15.77 7.71 -3.13
C LEU A 182 -16.90 8.66 -3.53
N LEU A 183 -17.06 9.79 -2.83
CA LEU A 183 -18.26 10.63 -2.93
C LEU A 183 -18.05 11.92 -3.75
N SER A 184 -16.82 12.35 -4.00
CA SER A 184 -16.55 13.58 -4.76
C SER A 184 -16.91 13.39 -6.25
N ARG A 185 -17.46 14.44 -6.85
CA ARG A 185 -17.63 14.51 -8.31
C ARG A 185 -16.28 14.53 -9.05
N HIS A 186 -15.23 15.09 -8.40
CA HIS A 186 -13.88 15.19 -8.93
C HIS A 186 -12.87 14.58 -7.95
N PRO A 187 -12.81 13.23 -7.86
CA PRO A 187 -11.86 12.58 -6.95
C PRO A 187 -10.42 12.79 -7.44
N ARG A 188 -9.53 13.06 -6.48
CA ARG A 188 -8.11 13.29 -6.77
C ARG A 188 -7.43 11.96 -7.14
N PRO A 189 -6.39 11.99 -7.98
CA PRO A 189 -5.56 10.82 -8.23
C PRO A 189 -4.82 10.37 -6.97
N HIS A 190 -4.34 11.32 -6.17
CA HIS A 190 -3.52 11.08 -4.97
C HIS A 190 -4.11 11.74 -3.73
N TYR A 191 -4.08 11.00 -2.62
CA TYR A 191 -4.44 11.45 -1.28
C TYR A 191 -3.31 11.15 -0.31
N VAL A 192 -2.28 12.01 -0.29
CA VAL A 192 -1.19 11.92 0.69
C VAL A 192 -1.73 12.36 2.05
N VAL A 193 -1.93 11.37 2.95
CA VAL A 193 -2.58 11.61 4.25
C VAL A 193 -1.59 11.59 5.39
N THR A 194 -1.30 12.39 6.14
CA THR A 194 -0.41 12.70 7.26
C THR A 194 0.59 13.80 6.89
N MET A 195 0.92 14.61 7.84
CA MET A 195 1.88 15.70 7.62
C MET A 195 3.26 15.16 7.23
N SER A 196 3.72 14.10 7.91
CA SER A 196 5.02 13.49 7.60
C SER A 196 5.09 12.91 6.18
N ALA A 197 3.99 12.32 5.70
CA ALA A 197 3.91 11.83 4.32
C ALA A 197 3.94 12.99 3.31
N ARG A 198 3.21 14.07 3.57
CA ARG A 198 3.23 15.26 2.71
C ARG A 198 4.62 15.88 2.61
N ILE A 199 5.31 16.01 3.76
CA ILE A 199 6.69 16.49 3.78
C ILE A 199 7.59 15.55 2.97
N GLY A 200 7.50 14.24 3.16
CA GLY A 200 8.28 13.25 2.39
C GLY A 200 8.03 13.35 0.88
N ALA A 201 6.77 13.45 0.47
CA ALA A 201 6.40 13.59 -0.93
C ALA A 201 6.91 14.90 -1.57
N VAL A 202 6.87 16.00 -0.82
CA VAL A 202 7.43 17.31 -1.27
C VAL A 202 8.95 17.22 -1.36
N LEU A 203 9.63 16.70 -0.32
CA LEU A 203 11.09 16.57 -0.31
C LEU A 203 11.59 15.72 -1.48
N LYS A 204 10.89 14.64 -1.83
CA LYS A 204 11.22 13.83 -3.01
C LYS A 204 11.21 14.63 -4.31
N ARG A 205 10.35 15.65 -4.43
CA ARG A 205 10.22 16.45 -5.65
C ARG A 205 11.27 17.56 -5.75
N ILE A 206 11.70 18.13 -4.62
CA ILE A 206 12.55 19.32 -4.60
C ILE A 206 14.00 19.01 -4.28
N LEU A 207 14.31 17.91 -3.56
CA LEU A 207 15.68 17.56 -3.21
C LEU A 207 16.36 16.76 -4.33
N PRO A 208 17.63 17.08 -4.65
CA PRO A 208 18.49 16.20 -5.44
C PRO A 208 18.60 14.81 -4.78
N ALA A 209 18.62 13.75 -5.59
CA ALA A 209 18.62 12.37 -5.11
C ALA A 209 19.68 12.09 -4.01
N PRO A 210 20.96 12.53 -4.13
CA PRO A 210 21.96 12.28 -3.09
C PRO A 210 21.60 12.90 -1.72
N MET A 211 20.98 14.08 -1.72
CA MET A 211 20.55 14.74 -0.48
C MET A 211 19.38 14.01 0.17
N LEU A 212 18.39 13.62 -0.64
CA LEU A 212 17.25 12.83 -0.18
C LEU A 212 17.72 11.51 0.43
N HIS A 213 18.59 10.77 -0.25
CA HIS A 213 19.10 9.49 0.23
C HIS A 213 19.88 9.61 1.53
N ARG A 214 20.72 10.65 1.69
CA ARG A 214 21.42 10.93 2.96
C ARG A 214 20.43 11.20 4.11
N LEU A 215 19.36 11.96 3.83
CA LEU A 215 18.33 12.26 4.83
C LEU A 215 17.58 10.99 5.26
N LEU A 216 17.21 10.13 4.31
CA LEU A 216 16.49 8.88 4.57
C LEU A 216 17.34 7.85 5.32
N ALA A 217 18.64 7.76 5.02
CA ALA A 217 19.57 6.87 5.70
C ALA A 217 19.75 7.17 7.19
N ARG A 218 19.60 8.45 7.60
CA ARG A 218 19.73 8.89 9.01
C ARG A 218 18.49 8.62 9.87
N ARG A 219 17.35 8.29 9.26
CA ARG A 219 16.05 8.12 9.94
C ARG A 219 15.64 6.67 10.14
N ALA A 220 16.51 5.74 9.86
CA ALA A 220 16.24 4.30 9.97
C ALA A 220 16.40 3.78 11.41
#